data_c266ebce7aa6eb17866586b4e30c22da
#
_entry.id   c266ebce7aa6eb17866586b4e30c22da
#
_cell.length_a   1.000
_cell.length_b   1.000
_cell.length_c   1.000
_cell.angle_alpha   90.00
_cell.angle_beta   90.00
_cell.angle_gamma   90.00
#
_symmetry.space_group_name_H-M   'P 1'
#
loop_
_entity.id
_entity.type
_entity.pdbx_description
1 polymer ?
#
loop_
_entity_poly.entity_id
_entity_poly.type
_entity_poly.pdbx_seq_one_letter_code
_entity_poly.pdbx_strand_id
1 'polypeptide(L)'
;MSIIKKIILILPIILITWCNQLSAEEIKKIGKYKDWEAMVITEDTGKVCFAQSSPILQAPKSSKRDAKLFIAFRPAEKIINEVSVTGGYEFNNNNSVTAASGKNKFKFDIKEQGFAWIADTKVEFRMISRMKKGSRIMITGYNQKGSQTIDHYSLLGFTKAYNATKKA
;
A
#
# COMPACT_ATOMS: atom_id res chain seq x y z
N MET A 1 -24.03 78.28 0.43
CA MET A 1 -24.27 77.05 1.24
C MET A 1 -24.34 75.90 0.24
N SER A 2 -23.25 75.17 0.05
CA SER A 2 -23.15 74.06 -0.93
C SER A 2 -23.12 72.75 -0.18
N ILE A 3 -24.09 71.89 -0.46
CA ILE A 3 -24.21 70.54 0.12
C ILE A 3 -23.47 69.59 -0.82
N ILE A 4 -22.27 69.15 -0.39
CA ILE A 4 -21.47 68.17 -1.10
C ILE A 4 -22.07 66.76 -0.83
N LYS A 5 -22.70 66.22 -1.88
CA LYS A 5 -23.18 64.83 -1.85
C LYS A 5 -21.95 63.90 -1.94
N LYS A 6 -21.62 63.18 -0.86
CA LYS A 6 -20.67 62.06 -0.86
C LYS A 6 -21.32 60.83 -1.51
N ILE A 7 -20.91 60.51 -2.72
CA ILE A 7 -21.26 59.26 -3.37
C ILE A 7 -20.28 58.21 -2.83
N ILE A 8 -20.76 57.31 -2.01
CA ILE A 8 -20.01 56.13 -1.54
C ILE A 8 -20.13 55.09 -2.66
N LEU A 9 -19.05 54.87 -3.39
CA LEU A 9 -18.93 53.82 -4.37
C LEU A 9 -18.68 52.49 -3.64
N ILE A 10 -19.73 51.69 -3.50
CA ILE A 10 -19.61 50.32 -2.95
C ILE A 10 -19.09 49.41 -4.05
N LEU A 11 -17.81 49.07 -3.99
CA LEU A 11 -17.17 48.09 -4.88
C LEU A 11 -17.51 46.68 -4.37
N PRO A 12 -18.24 45.83 -5.12
CA PRO A 12 -18.46 44.45 -4.69
C PRO A 12 -17.14 43.68 -4.78
N ILE A 13 -16.58 43.29 -3.65
CA ILE A 13 -15.49 42.33 -3.57
C ILE A 13 -16.05 40.97 -3.96
N ILE A 14 -15.82 40.58 -5.22
CA ILE A 14 -16.09 39.22 -5.68
C ILE A 14 -15.03 38.30 -5.01
N LEU A 15 -15.38 37.66 -3.92
CA LEU A 15 -14.58 36.54 -3.36
C LEU A 15 -14.70 35.38 -4.36
N ILE A 16 -13.69 35.26 -5.23
CA ILE A 16 -13.49 34.05 -6.03
C ILE A 16 -12.96 32.98 -5.06
N THR A 17 -13.86 32.20 -4.50
CA THR A 17 -13.50 30.95 -3.79
C THR A 17 -12.99 29.98 -4.85
N TRP A 18 -11.66 29.85 -4.95
CA TRP A 18 -11.06 28.74 -5.64
C TRP A 18 -11.41 27.46 -4.87
N CYS A 19 -12.44 26.79 -5.34
CA CYS A 19 -12.76 25.44 -4.91
C CYS A 19 -11.65 24.54 -5.45
N ASN A 20 -10.63 24.24 -4.63
CA ASN A 20 -9.70 23.17 -4.93
C ASN A 20 -10.53 21.87 -4.97
N GLN A 21 -10.80 21.36 -6.17
CA GLN A 21 -11.35 20.02 -6.32
C GLN A 21 -10.28 19.07 -5.83
N LEU A 22 -10.42 18.58 -4.60
CA LEU A 22 -9.72 17.40 -4.16
C LEU A 22 -10.22 16.26 -5.06
N SER A 23 -9.40 15.84 -6.02
CA SER A 23 -9.67 14.62 -6.76
C SER A 23 -9.55 13.47 -5.75
N ALA A 24 -10.66 12.88 -5.38
CA ALA A 24 -10.64 11.67 -4.57
C ALA A 24 -10.07 10.54 -5.44
N GLU A 25 -8.97 9.92 -5.00
CA GLU A 25 -8.43 8.73 -5.63
C GLU A 25 -9.52 7.65 -5.69
N GLU A 26 -9.92 7.26 -6.90
CA GLU A 26 -10.93 6.23 -7.09
C GLU A 26 -10.27 4.85 -6.98
N ILE A 27 -10.51 4.17 -5.86
CA ILE A 27 -10.09 2.78 -5.67
C ILE A 27 -11.13 1.85 -6.25
N LYS A 28 -10.79 1.14 -7.34
CA LYS A 28 -11.66 0.16 -7.98
C LYS A 28 -11.20 -1.26 -7.69
N LYS A 29 -12.12 -2.08 -7.18
CA LYS A 29 -11.89 -3.51 -6.99
C LYS A 29 -12.01 -4.25 -8.31
N ILE A 30 -10.94 -4.94 -8.74
CA ILE A 30 -10.93 -5.80 -9.93
C ILE A 30 -11.58 -7.14 -9.60
N GLY A 31 -11.26 -7.72 -8.43
CA GLY A 31 -11.84 -8.98 -7.98
C GLY A 31 -11.29 -9.48 -6.65
N LYS A 32 -11.99 -10.49 -6.10
CA LYS A 32 -11.56 -11.23 -4.90
C LYS A 32 -11.27 -12.68 -5.28
N TYR A 33 -10.11 -13.17 -4.87
CA TYR A 33 -9.59 -14.49 -5.19
C TYR A 33 -9.18 -15.20 -3.90
N LYS A 34 -10.15 -15.81 -3.22
CA LYS A 34 -9.95 -16.43 -1.89
C LYS A 34 -9.45 -15.39 -0.88
N ASP A 35 -8.21 -15.50 -0.41
CA ASP A 35 -7.61 -14.65 0.61
C ASP A 35 -6.89 -13.41 0.02
N TRP A 36 -7.00 -13.20 -1.30
CA TRP A 36 -6.40 -12.09 -2.03
C TRP A 36 -7.44 -11.24 -2.75
N GLU A 37 -7.18 -9.95 -2.82
CA GLU A 37 -7.97 -8.99 -3.60
C GLU A 37 -7.07 -8.30 -4.62
N ALA A 38 -7.59 -8.10 -5.83
CA ALA A 38 -6.95 -7.29 -6.86
C ALA A 38 -7.68 -5.95 -6.98
N MET A 39 -6.93 -4.86 -6.98
CA MET A 39 -7.40 -3.49 -6.93
C MET A 39 -6.68 -2.64 -7.97
N VAL A 40 -7.29 -1.54 -8.39
CA VAL A 40 -6.64 -0.47 -9.15
C VAL A 40 -6.98 0.88 -8.52
N ILE A 41 -5.99 1.73 -8.42
CA ILE A 41 -6.12 3.15 -8.10
C ILE A 41 -5.76 3.92 -9.36
N THR A 42 -6.55 4.92 -9.71
CA THR A 42 -6.22 5.87 -10.77
C THR A 42 -5.77 7.16 -10.11
N GLU A 43 -4.52 7.52 -10.33
CA GLU A 43 -3.86 8.73 -9.86
C GLU A 43 -3.57 9.64 -11.07
N ASP A 44 -3.24 10.91 -10.83
CA ASP A 44 -2.85 11.86 -11.88
C ASP A 44 -1.60 11.38 -12.65
N THR A 45 -0.71 10.66 -11.98
CA THR A 45 0.52 10.08 -12.54
C THR A 45 0.30 8.77 -13.30
N GLY A 46 -0.90 8.19 -13.22
CA GLY A 46 -1.24 6.95 -13.89
C GLY A 46 -1.94 5.93 -12.99
N LYS A 47 -2.01 4.70 -13.46
CA LYS A 47 -2.63 3.61 -12.70
C LYS A 47 -1.65 2.92 -11.78
N VAL A 48 -2.08 2.63 -10.55
CA VAL A 48 -1.45 1.71 -9.62
C VAL A 48 -2.34 0.48 -9.48
N CYS A 49 -1.89 -0.64 -10.00
CA CYS A 49 -2.62 -1.91 -9.91
C CYS A 49 -1.94 -2.78 -8.85
N PHE A 50 -2.68 -3.31 -7.88
CA PHE A 50 -2.08 -4.12 -6.82
C PHE A 50 -2.96 -5.28 -6.35
N ALA A 51 -2.31 -6.38 -5.98
CA ALA A 51 -2.92 -7.46 -5.25
C ALA A 51 -2.58 -7.32 -3.77
N GLN A 52 -3.55 -7.49 -2.88
CA GLN A 52 -3.36 -7.42 -1.43
C GLN A 52 -3.97 -8.59 -0.69
N SER A 53 -3.41 -8.89 0.48
CA SER A 53 -3.96 -9.84 1.43
C SER A 53 -3.77 -9.34 2.86
N SER A 54 -4.71 -9.69 3.74
CA SER A 54 -4.57 -9.53 5.20
C SER A 54 -4.09 -10.83 5.84
N PRO A 55 -3.38 -10.78 6.97
CA PRO A 55 -2.92 -12.00 7.63
C PRO A 55 -4.08 -12.82 8.19
N ILE A 56 -3.95 -14.14 8.07
CA ILE A 56 -4.88 -15.12 8.68
C ILE A 56 -4.57 -15.37 10.15
N LEU A 57 -3.34 -15.09 10.59
CA LEU A 57 -2.89 -15.14 11.98
C LEU A 57 -1.95 -13.97 12.25
N GLN A 58 -2.09 -13.36 13.42
CA GLN A 58 -1.22 -12.30 13.91
C GLN A 58 -0.71 -12.64 15.31
N ALA A 59 0.57 -12.42 15.54
CA ALA A 59 1.17 -12.47 16.85
C ALA A 59 1.83 -11.13 17.20
N PRO A 60 1.68 -10.60 18.43
CA PRO A 60 0.85 -11.14 19.50
C PRO A 60 -0.65 -11.02 19.21
N LYS A 61 -1.46 -11.97 19.68
CA LYS A 61 -2.93 -12.01 19.47
C LYS A 61 -3.68 -10.84 20.14
N SER A 62 -3.10 -10.28 21.18
CA SER A 62 -3.68 -9.18 21.95
C SER A 62 -3.77 -7.85 21.18
N SER A 63 -3.10 -7.74 20.05
CA SER A 63 -3.05 -6.52 19.24
C SER A 63 -3.44 -6.81 17.79
N LYS A 64 -4.74 -6.68 17.50
CA LYS A 64 -5.20 -6.73 16.10
C LYS A 64 -4.67 -5.50 15.35
N ARG A 65 -3.98 -5.71 14.24
CA ARG A 65 -3.31 -4.67 13.45
C ARG A 65 -3.81 -4.70 12.01
N ASP A 66 -3.81 -3.56 11.35
CA ASP A 66 -4.13 -3.48 9.92
C ASP A 66 -2.89 -3.80 9.08
N ALA A 67 -2.36 -5.01 9.27
CA ALA A 67 -1.22 -5.53 8.52
C ALA A 67 -1.68 -6.01 7.15
N LYS A 68 -0.87 -5.74 6.12
CA LYS A 68 -1.14 -6.16 4.74
C LYS A 68 0.14 -6.51 4.00
N LEU A 69 0.03 -7.43 3.05
CA LEU A 69 1.05 -7.78 2.07
C LEU A 69 0.53 -7.41 0.69
N PHE A 70 1.37 -6.69 -0.10
CA PHE A 70 1.03 -6.18 -1.41
C PHE A 70 1.99 -6.66 -2.49
N ILE A 71 1.45 -6.79 -3.71
CA ILE A 71 2.26 -6.86 -4.93
C ILE A 71 1.69 -5.81 -5.88
N ALA A 72 2.49 -4.80 -6.22
CA ALA A 72 2.05 -3.68 -7.05
C ALA A 72 2.71 -3.63 -8.42
N PHE A 73 2.01 -2.98 -9.34
CA PHE A 73 2.43 -2.66 -10.70
C PHE A 73 2.10 -1.19 -10.94
N ARG A 74 3.11 -0.42 -11.35
CA ARG A 74 2.98 1.00 -11.74
C ARG A 74 3.53 1.18 -13.15
N PRO A 75 2.71 0.94 -14.20
CA PRO A 75 3.19 0.97 -15.59
C PRO A 75 3.81 2.30 -16.01
N ALA A 76 3.25 3.43 -15.54
CA ALA A 76 3.78 4.78 -15.83
C ALA A 76 5.22 4.97 -15.30
N GLU A 77 5.55 4.37 -14.16
CA GLU A 77 6.87 4.41 -13.53
C GLU A 77 7.78 3.24 -13.97
N LYS A 78 7.30 2.37 -14.85
CA LYS A 78 7.98 1.11 -15.27
C LYS A 78 8.27 0.17 -14.09
N ILE A 79 7.51 0.27 -13.01
CA ILE A 79 7.62 -0.59 -11.83
C ILE A 79 6.75 -1.82 -12.04
N ILE A 80 7.37 -2.99 -11.92
CA ILE A 80 6.70 -4.28 -12.02
C ILE A 80 7.08 -5.15 -10.83
N ASN A 81 6.08 -5.84 -10.24
CA ASN A 81 6.30 -6.79 -9.15
C ASN A 81 6.82 -6.17 -7.84
N GLU A 82 6.57 -4.89 -7.56
CA GLU A 82 6.94 -4.29 -6.29
C GLU A 82 6.28 -5.04 -5.13
N VAL A 83 7.09 -5.57 -4.23
CA VAL A 83 6.63 -6.29 -3.04
C VAL A 83 6.76 -5.40 -1.82
N SER A 84 5.64 -5.13 -1.15
CA SER A 84 5.63 -4.33 0.07
C SER A 84 4.76 -4.93 1.16
N VAL A 85 5.05 -4.57 2.40
CA VAL A 85 4.28 -4.97 3.58
C VAL A 85 4.06 -3.79 4.52
N THR A 86 2.93 -3.77 5.20
CA THR A 86 2.75 -2.97 6.42
C THR A 86 2.40 -3.87 7.59
N GLY A 87 2.90 -3.54 8.76
CA GLY A 87 2.54 -4.20 10.02
C GLY A 87 1.36 -3.55 10.73
N GLY A 88 0.82 -2.43 10.18
CA GLY A 88 -0.14 -1.55 10.86
C GLY A 88 0.53 -0.68 11.92
N TYR A 89 1.84 -0.43 11.80
CA TYR A 89 2.67 0.40 12.66
C TYR A 89 3.96 0.82 11.95
N GLU A 90 4.64 1.83 12.48
CA GLU A 90 5.99 2.22 12.01
C GLU A 90 7.03 1.17 12.39
N PHE A 91 7.76 0.66 11.40
CA PHE A 91 8.82 -0.32 11.63
C PHE A 91 10.04 0.28 12.34
N ASN A 92 10.62 -0.51 13.24
CA ASN A 92 11.86 -0.15 13.91
C ASN A 92 13.05 -0.20 12.93
N ASN A 93 13.90 0.83 12.98
CA ASN A 93 15.06 0.92 12.07
C ASN A 93 16.19 -0.06 12.42
N ASN A 94 16.29 -0.49 13.68
CA ASN A 94 17.36 -1.36 14.15
C ASN A 94 17.13 -2.85 13.81
N ASN A 95 15.90 -3.24 13.47
CA ASN A 95 15.52 -4.62 13.20
C ASN A 95 15.09 -4.81 11.75
N SER A 96 15.42 -5.97 11.18
CA SER A 96 15.02 -6.31 9.81
C SER A 96 13.56 -6.76 9.75
N VAL A 97 12.85 -6.32 8.70
CA VAL A 97 11.57 -6.93 8.30
C VAL A 97 11.89 -8.07 7.34
N THR A 98 11.33 -9.25 7.58
CA THR A 98 11.63 -10.46 6.80
C THR A 98 10.39 -11.24 6.43
N ALA A 99 10.43 -11.91 5.27
CA ALA A 99 9.46 -12.90 4.86
C ALA A 99 10.08 -14.30 4.86
N ALA A 100 9.30 -15.32 5.25
CA ALA A 100 9.70 -16.71 5.18
C ALA A 100 8.60 -17.57 4.55
N SER A 101 8.98 -18.42 3.57
CA SER A 101 8.11 -19.41 2.95
C SER A 101 8.89 -20.72 2.78
N GLY A 102 8.59 -21.72 3.61
CA GLY A 102 9.40 -22.93 3.76
C GLY A 102 10.83 -22.58 4.16
N LYS A 103 11.81 -23.07 3.40
CA LYS A 103 13.25 -22.80 3.64
C LYS A 103 13.73 -21.46 3.08
N ASN A 104 12.88 -20.74 2.32
CA ASN A 104 13.27 -19.49 1.67
C ASN A 104 12.99 -18.31 2.60
N LYS A 105 13.98 -17.41 2.72
CA LYS A 105 13.90 -16.15 3.45
C LYS A 105 14.16 -14.99 2.51
N PHE A 106 13.45 -13.89 2.73
CA PHE A 106 13.56 -12.64 1.98
C PHE A 106 13.61 -11.50 2.98
N LYS A 107 14.39 -10.46 2.68
CA LYS A 107 14.53 -9.26 3.51
C LYS A 107 13.88 -8.09 2.80
N PHE A 108 13.18 -7.26 3.57
CA PHE A 108 12.71 -5.96 3.13
C PHE A 108 13.75 -4.93 3.57
N ASP A 109 14.38 -4.28 2.61
CA ASP A 109 15.57 -3.46 2.83
C ASP A 109 15.23 -1.99 3.08
N ILE A 110 14.11 -1.53 2.55
CA ILE A 110 13.63 -0.15 2.66
C ILE A 110 12.47 -0.13 3.65
N LYS A 111 12.49 0.83 4.59
CA LYS A 111 11.41 1.04 5.57
C LYS A 111 11.09 2.53 5.62
N GLU A 112 9.85 2.88 5.34
CA GLU A 112 9.37 4.25 5.34
C GLU A 112 7.85 4.29 5.58
N GLN A 113 7.36 5.26 6.34
CA GLN A 113 5.92 5.54 6.54
C GLN A 113 5.08 4.30 6.88
N GLY A 114 5.61 3.41 7.73
CA GLY A 114 4.90 2.19 8.16
C GLY A 114 4.89 1.06 7.14
N PHE A 115 5.59 1.22 6.02
CA PHE A 115 5.78 0.17 5.02
C PHE A 115 7.22 -0.33 4.98
N ALA A 116 7.40 -1.51 4.41
CA ALA A 116 8.71 -2.03 4.07
C ALA A 116 8.68 -2.67 2.67
N TRP A 117 9.75 -2.43 1.88
CA TRP A 117 9.90 -2.89 0.49
C TRP A 117 11.16 -3.70 0.31
N ILE A 118 11.15 -4.53 -0.72
CA ILE A 118 12.33 -5.22 -1.24
C ILE A 118 12.97 -4.30 -2.28
N ALA A 119 14.26 -3.96 -2.11
CA ALA A 119 14.97 -3.06 -3.03
C ALA A 119 15.44 -3.77 -4.32
N ASP A 120 15.72 -5.08 -4.26
CA ASP A 120 16.25 -5.85 -5.40
C ASP A 120 15.12 -6.56 -6.16
N THR A 121 14.86 -6.13 -7.38
CA THR A 121 13.85 -6.71 -8.28
C THR A 121 14.04 -8.22 -8.49
N LYS A 122 15.28 -8.73 -8.49
CA LYS A 122 15.53 -10.18 -8.62
C LYS A 122 15.03 -10.92 -7.36
N VAL A 123 15.14 -10.30 -6.19
CA VAL A 123 14.63 -10.85 -4.93
C VAL A 123 13.10 -10.86 -4.95
N GLU A 124 12.46 -9.80 -5.44
CA GLU A 124 11.00 -9.73 -5.63
C GLU A 124 10.50 -10.86 -6.55
N PHE A 125 11.10 -11.03 -7.73
CA PHE A 125 10.76 -12.12 -8.64
C PHE A 125 10.89 -13.50 -7.99
N ARG A 126 11.95 -13.74 -7.22
CA ARG A 126 12.13 -15.00 -6.49
C ARG A 126 11.05 -15.19 -5.43
N MET A 127 10.72 -14.15 -4.66
CA MET A 127 9.67 -14.20 -3.65
C MET A 127 8.32 -14.51 -4.28
N ILE A 128 7.92 -13.79 -5.33
CA ILE A 128 6.68 -14.01 -6.07
C ILE A 128 6.62 -15.43 -6.65
N SER A 129 7.72 -15.93 -7.21
CA SER A 129 7.81 -17.31 -7.71
C SER A 129 7.57 -18.35 -6.61
N ARG A 130 8.05 -18.09 -5.37
CA ARG A 130 7.78 -18.96 -4.22
C ARG A 130 6.34 -18.82 -3.72
N MET A 131 5.81 -17.61 -3.70
CA MET A 131 4.40 -17.37 -3.34
C MET A 131 3.43 -18.10 -4.27
N LYS A 132 3.69 -18.14 -5.58
CA LYS A 132 2.87 -18.89 -6.56
C LYS A 132 2.83 -20.41 -6.31
N LYS A 133 3.84 -20.96 -5.67
CA LYS A 133 4.01 -22.41 -5.42
C LYS A 133 3.74 -22.80 -3.96
N GLY A 134 3.66 -21.82 -3.06
CA GLY A 134 3.47 -22.02 -1.64
C GLY A 134 2.01 -22.00 -1.21
N SER A 135 1.76 -22.40 0.04
CA SER A 135 0.44 -22.30 0.69
C SER A 135 0.37 -21.15 1.71
N ARG A 136 1.52 -20.75 2.25
CA ARG A 136 1.63 -19.74 3.31
C ARG A 136 2.96 -18.99 3.23
N ILE A 137 2.93 -17.72 3.63
CA ILE A 137 4.12 -16.91 3.87
C ILE A 137 3.99 -16.24 5.24
N MET A 138 5.10 -16.14 5.96
CA MET A 138 5.18 -15.53 7.28
C MET A 138 6.01 -14.25 7.17
N ILE A 139 5.50 -13.14 7.69
CA ILE A 139 6.21 -11.87 7.79
C ILE A 139 6.57 -11.64 9.25
N THR A 140 7.84 -11.35 9.52
CA THR A 140 8.33 -10.93 10.83
C THR A 140 8.74 -9.47 10.76
N GLY A 141 8.20 -8.66 11.64
CA GLY A 141 8.52 -7.23 11.78
C GLY A 141 8.74 -6.85 13.24
N TYR A 142 9.17 -5.61 13.46
CA TYR A 142 9.40 -5.05 14.79
C TYR A 142 8.87 -3.63 14.83
N ASN A 143 8.05 -3.31 15.84
CA ASN A 143 7.52 -1.96 16.03
C ASN A 143 8.59 -1.00 16.58
N GLN A 144 8.26 0.28 16.70
CA GLN A 144 9.16 1.32 17.23
C GLN A 144 9.76 0.99 18.61
N LYS A 145 9.01 0.26 19.45
CA LYS A 145 9.47 -0.18 20.78
C LYS A 145 10.37 -1.41 20.73
N GLY A 146 10.65 -1.97 19.53
CA GLY A 146 11.42 -3.20 19.35
C GLY A 146 10.64 -4.49 19.61
N SER A 147 9.31 -4.41 19.83
CA SER A 147 8.49 -5.61 20.01
C SER A 147 8.30 -6.32 18.67
N GLN A 148 8.57 -7.63 18.67
CA GLN A 148 8.40 -8.47 17.49
C GLN A 148 6.93 -8.73 17.18
N THR A 149 6.60 -8.73 15.89
CA THR A 149 5.32 -9.22 15.38
C THR A 149 5.54 -10.29 14.33
N ILE A 150 4.60 -11.23 14.24
CA ILE A 150 4.61 -12.31 13.26
C ILE A 150 3.22 -12.38 12.62
N ASP A 151 3.17 -12.23 11.30
CA ASP A 151 1.95 -12.25 10.51
C ASP A 151 2.01 -13.38 9.49
N HIS A 152 1.02 -14.27 9.52
CA HIS A 152 0.90 -15.36 8.57
C HIS A 152 -0.14 -15.02 7.50
N TYR A 153 0.27 -15.06 6.25
CA TYR A 153 -0.60 -14.83 5.10
C TYR A 153 -0.85 -16.14 4.37
N SER A 154 -2.11 -16.38 4.01
CA SER A 154 -2.48 -17.45 3.09
C SER A 154 -2.08 -17.08 1.67
N LEU A 155 -1.61 -18.06 0.89
CA LEU A 155 -1.31 -17.88 -0.53
C LEU A 155 -2.42 -18.45 -1.43
N LEU A 156 -3.54 -18.88 -0.84
CA LEU A 156 -4.71 -19.32 -1.59
C LEU A 156 -5.31 -18.16 -2.40
N GLY A 157 -5.32 -18.31 -3.71
CA GLY A 157 -5.82 -17.29 -4.63
C GLY A 157 -4.76 -16.30 -5.12
N PHE A 158 -3.55 -16.29 -4.53
CA PHE A 158 -2.47 -15.37 -4.89
C PHE A 158 -2.20 -15.32 -6.39
N THR A 159 -1.97 -16.47 -7.04
CA THR A 159 -1.65 -16.51 -8.47
C THR A 159 -2.75 -15.90 -9.34
N LYS A 160 -4.03 -16.12 -8.99
CA LYS A 160 -5.16 -15.53 -9.72
C LYS A 160 -5.23 -14.02 -9.53
N ALA A 161 -5.09 -13.54 -8.28
CA ALA A 161 -5.05 -12.11 -7.98
C ALA A 161 -3.89 -11.42 -8.68
N TYR A 162 -2.67 -11.95 -8.58
CA TYR A 162 -1.48 -11.46 -9.27
C TYR A 162 -1.68 -11.32 -10.79
N ASN A 163 -2.25 -12.36 -11.43
CA ASN A 163 -2.50 -12.32 -12.87
C ASN A 163 -3.58 -11.31 -13.26
N ALA A 164 -4.63 -11.14 -12.44
CA ALA A 164 -5.67 -10.14 -12.65
C ALA A 164 -5.10 -8.72 -12.53
N THR A 165 -4.30 -8.47 -11.49
CA THR A 165 -3.63 -7.19 -11.26
C THR A 165 -2.66 -6.83 -12.40
N LYS A 166 -1.87 -7.81 -12.88
CA LYS A 166 -0.91 -7.59 -13.98
C LYS A 166 -1.58 -7.24 -15.31
N LYS A 167 -2.84 -7.60 -15.50
CA LYS A 167 -3.61 -7.36 -16.75
C LYS A 167 -4.41 -6.04 -16.72
N ALA A 168 -4.60 -5.45 -15.55
CA ALA A 168 -5.38 -4.24 -15.36
C ALA A 168 -4.58 -2.98 -15.75
#